data_7163f1d4036005ff1b156a65516c12bf
#
_entry.id   7163f1d4036005ff1b156a65516c12bf
#
_cell.length_a   1.000
_cell.length_b   1.000
_cell.length_c   1.000
_cell.angle_alpha   90.00
_cell.angle_beta   90.00
_cell.angle_gamma   90.00
#
_symmetry.space_group_name_H-M   'P 1'
#
loop_
_entity.id
_entity.type
_entity.pdbx_description
1 polymer ?
#
loop_
_entity_poly.entity_id
_entity_poly.type
_entity_poly.pdbx_seq_one_letter_code
_entity_poly.pdbx_strand_id
1 'polypeptide(L)'
;MKRREFIRTAGVIAAGTAVARDLVLGRDLLPGILLSDKKPNIVFILADDLGIGEVSCYGADNYMTPHIDQLARGGTRFTHAYTPSLCGPSRATILTGRYLFRTGATNQDSTGRMKPSVETMMPNILKPAGYITAAIGKWGQLPLDPADFGFDYYLKFTGSGIYWNTQAKGKTYLVNGEEKVLHDKEYMPDVMHQHVIDFITKHRDKPFYLYYSMSHVHTEILPTPDSTPDSKDNYADNITYMDKLVGKLIAELDRLKLRENTLIVFFGDNGTANGKADRATIGGRRLAGAKGSMLEGGSLEPLIVNWPGVAPAGKVNHDMVDSTDFVPTFAEVAGAKLPRNKVLDGHSFTAQIHGEKGKPREHIFIQLAGMWYVRDAAWKLNQAGELFDMSNAPFEEKLVAADTKDPAAIAARKRLQAALDQLNPAGGIKDDGDGTGRHANRKNKE
;
A
#
# COMPACT_ATOMS: atom_id res chain seq x y z
N MET A 1 -17.72 79.27 7.00
CA MET A 1 -18.58 79.64 8.17
C MET A 1 -18.52 78.50 9.14
N LYS A 2 -17.88 78.77 10.25
CA LYS A 2 -18.34 78.62 11.65
C LYS A 2 -18.53 77.14 12.06
N ARG A 3 -17.75 76.62 12.90
CA ARG A 3 -17.43 76.77 14.34
C ARG A 3 -17.86 75.49 15.04
N ARG A 4 -16.90 74.75 15.70
CA ARG A 4 -16.60 74.85 17.16
C ARG A 4 -17.60 74.03 18.00
N GLU A 5 -17.29 73.27 18.99
CA GLU A 5 -16.27 73.18 20.06
C GLU A 5 -16.67 71.99 20.97
N PHE A 6 -15.75 71.31 21.52
CA PHE A 6 -15.30 71.24 22.91
C PHE A 6 -16.06 70.21 23.79
N ILE A 7 -15.58 69.40 24.63
CA ILE A 7 -14.67 69.42 25.75
C ILE A 7 -14.56 68.00 26.36
N ARG A 8 -13.37 67.53 26.69
CA ARG A 8 -12.79 67.08 27.98
C ARG A 8 -13.60 66.06 28.85
N THR A 9 -13.05 65.09 29.60
CA THR A 9 -11.78 64.95 30.32
C THR A 9 -11.72 63.64 31.06
N ALA A 10 -10.50 63.17 31.36
CA ALA A 10 -10.02 62.24 32.40
C ALA A 10 -10.29 60.74 32.13
N GLY A 11 -9.37 59.84 32.12
CA GLY A 11 -8.09 59.74 32.81
C GLY A 11 -8.18 58.64 33.90
N VAL A 12 -7.67 57.44 33.65
CA VAL A 12 -7.03 56.62 34.70
C VAL A 12 -6.09 55.65 33.99
N ILE A 13 -4.86 55.63 34.44
CA ILE A 13 -3.78 54.70 34.13
C ILE A 13 -3.99 53.40 34.85
N ALA A 14 -3.86 52.26 34.15
CA ALA A 14 -3.43 51.01 34.81
C ALA A 14 -2.59 50.18 33.83
N ALA A 15 -1.37 49.94 34.21
CA ALA A 15 -0.40 49.07 33.59
C ALA A 15 -0.85 47.60 33.67
N GLY A 16 -0.55 46.81 32.61
CA GLY A 16 -0.79 45.38 32.71
C GLY A 16 -0.50 44.64 31.42
N THR A 17 0.72 44.18 31.27
CA THR A 17 1.19 42.96 30.54
C THR A 17 0.80 42.78 29.07
N ALA A 18 1.81 42.92 28.22
CA ALA A 18 1.85 42.43 26.84
C ALA A 18 1.73 40.90 26.82
N VAL A 19 0.64 40.38 26.29
CA VAL A 19 0.55 39.01 25.82
C VAL A 19 0.64 39.04 24.30
N ALA A 20 1.76 38.52 23.78
CA ALA A 20 1.94 38.26 22.35
C ALA A 20 0.85 37.29 21.91
N ARG A 21 -0.10 37.75 21.11
CA ARG A 21 -1.04 36.90 20.37
C ARG A 21 -0.39 36.50 19.07
N ASP A 22 0.04 35.26 18.98
CA ASP A 22 0.35 34.60 17.72
C ASP A 22 -0.88 34.67 16.82
N LEU A 23 -0.73 35.30 15.66
CA LEU A 23 -1.70 35.24 14.57
C LEU A 23 -1.73 33.79 14.03
N VAL A 24 -2.66 33.00 14.50
CA VAL A 24 -3.08 31.79 13.81
C VAL A 24 -3.95 32.24 12.64
N LEU A 25 -3.40 32.16 11.43
CA LEU A 25 -4.14 32.33 10.17
C LEU A 25 -5.34 31.40 10.16
N GLY A 26 -6.52 31.98 9.93
CA GLY A 26 -7.80 31.32 9.95
C GLY A 26 -7.86 30.10 9.02
N ARG A 27 -8.13 28.96 9.59
CA ARG A 27 -8.77 27.86 8.90
C ARG A 27 -10.27 28.19 8.88
N ASP A 28 -10.78 28.47 7.68
CA ASP A 28 -12.21 28.49 7.46
C ASP A 28 -12.75 27.08 7.73
N LEU A 29 -13.32 26.91 8.89
CA LEU A 29 -14.00 25.69 9.32
C LEU A 29 -15.34 25.60 8.57
N LEU A 30 -15.45 24.68 7.64
CA LEU A 30 -16.73 24.20 7.14
C LEU A 30 -17.54 23.64 8.34
N PRO A 31 -18.83 24.01 8.48
CA PRO A 31 -19.64 23.55 9.61
C PRO A 31 -20.00 22.07 9.41
N GLY A 32 -19.49 21.20 10.28
CA GLY A 32 -20.06 19.86 10.42
C GLY A 32 -19.14 18.68 10.75
N ILE A 33 -17.82 18.85 10.77
CA ILE A 33 -16.94 17.73 11.15
C ILE A 33 -16.14 18.14 12.40
N LEU A 34 -16.57 17.65 13.55
CA LEU A 34 -15.70 17.57 14.72
C LEU A 34 -14.63 16.49 14.42
N LEU A 35 -13.57 16.91 13.72
CA LEU A 35 -12.37 16.07 13.71
C LEU A 35 -11.94 15.89 15.15
N SER A 36 -11.93 14.66 15.62
CA SER A 36 -11.35 14.30 16.91
C SER A 36 -9.96 14.93 17.00
N ASP A 37 -9.63 15.60 18.09
CA ASP A 37 -8.25 16.06 18.39
C ASP A 37 -7.25 14.89 18.45
N LYS A 38 -7.75 13.67 18.38
CA LYS A 38 -6.95 12.43 18.39
C LYS A 38 -6.47 12.09 16.98
N LYS A 39 -5.18 11.84 16.87
CA LYS A 39 -4.58 11.29 15.66
C LYS A 39 -5.25 9.97 15.30
N PRO A 40 -5.57 9.71 14.00
CA PRO A 40 -6.21 8.47 13.61
C PRO A 40 -5.26 7.27 13.75
N ASN A 41 -5.81 6.11 14.00
CA ASN A 41 -5.10 4.87 13.78
C ASN A 41 -4.96 4.61 12.27
N ILE A 42 -3.92 3.90 11.88
CA ILE A 42 -3.68 3.49 10.50
C ILE A 42 -3.55 1.97 10.49
N VAL A 43 -4.46 1.30 9.81
CA VAL A 43 -4.44 -0.15 9.56
C VAL A 43 -4.21 -0.37 8.08
N PHE A 44 -3.04 -0.91 7.73
CA PHE A 44 -2.67 -1.23 6.37
C PHE A 44 -2.71 -2.76 6.20
N ILE A 45 -3.73 -3.26 5.51
CA ILE A 45 -3.92 -4.68 5.21
C ILE A 45 -3.30 -4.93 3.84
N LEU A 46 -2.28 -5.76 3.79
CA LEU A 46 -1.58 -6.12 2.56
C LEU A 46 -1.83 -7.59 2.24
N ALA A 47 -2.61 -7.85 1.18
CA ALA A 47 -2.81 -9.18 0.64
C ALA A 47 -1.61 -9.60 -0.22
N ASP A 48 -1.32 -10.90 -0.26
CA ASP A 48 -0.17 -11.47 -0.97
C ASP A 48 -0.63 -12.23 -2.20
N ASP A 49 -0.12 -11.87 -3.38
CA ASP A 49 -0.46 -12.46 -4.68
C ASP A 49 -1.95 -12.33 -5.07
N LEU A 50 -2.62 -11.25 -4.68
CA LEU A 50 -4.03 -10.98 -4.93
C LEU A 50 -4.20 -9.82 -5.90
N GLY A 51 -4.62 -10.10 -7.14
CA GLY A 51 -4.93 -9.08 -8.14
C GLY A 51 -6.40 -8.62 -8.13
N ILE A 52 -6.72 -7.60 -8.92
CA ILE A 52 -8.09 -7.07 -9.03
C ILE A 52 -9.13 -8.09 -9.53
N GLY A 53 -8.71 -9.10 -10.32
CA GLY A 53 -9.58 -10.17 -10.84
C GLY A 53 -10.03 -11.18 -9.77
N GLU A 54 -9.67 -10.98 -8.51
CA GLU A 54 -9.98 -11.84 -7.38
C GLU A 54 -10.80 -11.12 -6.31
N VAL A 55 -11.12 -9.83 -6.52
CA VAL A 55 -11.88 -9.02 -5.57
C VAL A 55 -13.22 -8.61 -6.19
N SER A 56 -14.33 -9.02 -5.57
CA SER A 56 -15.66 -8.89 -6.18
C SER A 56 -16.08 -7.44 -6.45
N CYS A 57 -15.71 -6.47 -5.64
CA CYS A 57 -16.02 -5.06 -5.93
C CYS A 57 -15.23 -4.48 -7.12
N TYR A 58 -14.22 -5.18 -7.63
CA TYR A 58 -13.55 -4.86 -8.90
C TYR A 58 -14.14 -5.60 -10.11
N GLY A 59 -15.14 -6.44 -9.88
CA GLY A 59 -15.83 -7.19 -10.94
C GLY A 59 -15.31 -8.61 -11.14
N ALA A 60 -14.61 -9.19 -10.17
CA ALA A 60 -14.17 -10.59 -10.22
C ALA A 60 -15.34 -11.52 -10.47
N ASP A 61 -15.20 -12.43 -11.46
CA ASP A 61 -16.28 -13.35 -11.88
C ASP A 61 -16.37 -14.59 -10.96
N ASN A 62 -15.23 -15.03 -10.41
CA ASN A 62 -15.11 -16.36 -9.81
C ASN A 62 -14.90 -16.33 -8.29
N TYR A 63 -14.80 -15.17 -7.68
CA TYR A 63 -14.46 -15.03 -6.26
C TYR A 63 -15.39 -14.03 -5.59
N MET A 64 -15.71 -14.28 -4.31
CA MET A 64 -16.59 -13.44 -3.50
C MET A 64 -15.83 -12.92 -2.28
N THR A 65 -15.81 -11.59 -2.12
CA THR A 65 -15.13 -10.91 -1.03
C THR A 65 -16.04 -9.90 -0.31
N PRO A 66 -17.14 -10.37 0.33
CA PRO A 66 -18.21 -9.51 0.84
C PRO A 66 -17.75 -8.51 1.90
N HIS A 67 -16.76 -8.84 2.74
CA HIS A 67 -16.24 -7.94 3.76
C HIS A 67 -15.31 -6.87 3.16
N ILE A 68 -14.48 -7.22 2.18
CA ILE A 68 -13.68 -6.26 1.41
C ILE A 68 -14.61 -5.35 0.60
N ASP A 69 -15.68 -5.90 0.01
CA ASP A 69 -16.70 -5.09 -0.66
C ASP A 69 -17.43 -4.13 0.29
N GLN A 70 -17.61 -4.53 1.57
CA GLN A 70 -18.16 -3.64 2.58
C GLN A 70 -17.22 -2.47 2.87
N LEU A 71 -15.90 -2.71 2.91
CA LEU A 71 -14.91 -1.61 3.01
C LEU A 71 -15.05 -0.65 1.83
N ALA A 72 -15.18 -1.17 0.60
CA ALA A 72 -15.35 -0.35 -0.61
C ALA A 72 -16.66 0.44 -0.59
N ARG A 73 -17.77 -0.17 -0.17
CA ARG A 73 -19.06 0.52 -0.04
C ARG A 73 -19.05 1.61 1.02
N GLY A 74 -18.30 1.43 2.10
CA GLY A 74 -18.17 2.41 3.18
C GLY A 74 -17.01 3.40 2.99
N GLY A 75 -16.32 3.39 1.84
CA GLY A 75 -15.15 4.19 1.57
C GLY A 75 -14.93 4.48 0.09
N THR A 76 -13.69 4.65 -0.29
CA THR A 76 -13.27 4.93 -1.67
C THR A 76 -12.48 3.77 -2.25
N ARG A 77 -12.88 3.29 -3.44
CA ARG A 77 -12.17 2.31 -4.24
C ARG A 77 -11.40 3.01 -5.36
N PHE A 78 -10.10 2.74 -5.47
CA PHE A 78 -9.24 3.27 -6.53
C PHE A 78 -9.13 2.25 -7.67
N THR A 79 -9.22 2.71 -8.91
CA THR A 79 -9.18 1.83 -10.09
C THR A 79 -7.79 1.72 -10.72
N HIS A 80 -6.86 2.60 -10.34
CA HIS A 80 -5.52 2.70 -10.92
C HIS A 80 -4.47 2.78 -9.81
N ALA A 81 -4.31 1.73 -9.03
CA ALA A 81 -3.28 1.63 -8.00
C ALA A 81 -2.22 0.60 -8.44
N TYR A 82 -0.96 0.98 -8.34
CA TYR A 82 0.14 0.23 -8.94
C TYR A 82 1.26 -0.04 -7.95
N THR A 83 1.89 -1.20 -8.10
CA THR A 83 3.07 -1.61 -7.34
C THR A 83 3.99 -2.46 -8.23
N PRO A 84 5.29 -2.62 -7.91
CA PRO A 84 6.12 -3.60 -8.57
C PRO A 84 5.49 -5.00 -8.58
N SER A 85 5.73 -5.76 -9.65
CA SER A 85 5.03 -7.03 -9.89
C SER A 85 5.53 -8.22 -9.05
N LEU A 86 6.38 -7.99 -8.03
CA LEU A 86 6.87 -9.01 -7.09
C LEU A 86 6.88 -8.51 -5.65
N CYS A 87 6.55 -9.39 -4.72
CA CYS A 87 6.31 -9.08 -3.31
C CYS A 87 7.48 -8.40 -2.58
N GLY A 88 8.73 -8.82 -2.74
CA GLY A 88 9.88 -8.16 -2.10
C GLY A 88 10.06 -6.72 -2.55
N PRO A 89 10.19 -6.45 -3.87
CA PRO A 89 10.22 -5.11 -4.44
C PRO A 89 9.04 -4.23 -4.01
N SER A 90 7.81 -4.75 -4.04
CA SER A 90 6.61 -4.01 -3.65
C SER A 90 6.66 -3.57 -2.19
N ARG A 91 7.03 -4.47 -1.29
CA ARG A 91 7.16 -4.18 0.14
C ARG A 91 8.23 -3.14 0.40
N ALA A 92 9.31 -3.15 -0.37
CA ALA A 92 10.35 -2.12 -0.32
C ALA A 92 9.78 -0.74 -0.70
N THR A 93 9.04 -0.62 -1.81
CA THR A 93 8.44 0.67 -2.22
C THR A 93 7.38 1.16 -1.25
N ILE A 94 6.49 0.27 -0.77
CA ILE A 94 5.43 0.57 0.21
C ILE A 94 6.03 1.13 1.52
N LEU A 95 7.09 0.53 2.04
CA LEU A 95 7.64 0.89 3.34
C LEU A 95 8.61 2.06 3.30
N THR A 96 9.28 2.31 2.16
CA THR A 96 10.29 3.38 2.02
C THR A 96 9.77 4.62 1.29
N GLY A 97 8.72 4.51 0.46
CA GLY A 97 8.25 5.59 -0.42
C GLY A 97 9.23 5.92 -1.55
N ARG A 98 10.10 4.95 -1.93
CA ARG A 98 11.19 5.16 -2.90
C ARG A 98 11.17 4.10 -3.99
N TYR A 99 11.46 4.50 -5.22
CA TYR A 99 11.59 3.58 -6.34
C TYR A 99 12.76 2.61 -6.17
N LEU A 100 12.65 1.46 -6.79
CA LEU A 100 13.58 0.34 -6.63
C LEU A 100 15.01 0.66 -7.08
N PHE A 101 15.18 1.47 -8.13
CA PHE A 101 16.52 1.88 -8.57
C PHE A 101 17.24 2.79 -7.55
N ARG A 102 16.51 3.38 -6.58
CA ARG A 102 17.12 4.15 -5.49
C ARG A 102 17.49 3.28 -4.30
N THR A 103 16.66 2.29 -3.98
CA THR A 103 16.88 1.41 -2.83
C THR A 103 17.78 0.22 -3.17
N GLY A 104 17.91 -0.10 -4.47
CA GLY A 104 18.58 -1.31 -4.95
C GLY A 104 17.75 -2.58 -4.77
N ALA A 105 16.50 -2.49 -4.29
CA ALA A 105 15.61 -3.65 -4.07
C ALA A 105 14.88 -4.06 -5.36
N THR A 106 15.60 -4.16 -6.47
CA THR A 106 15.05 -4.29 -7.83
C THR A 106 14.46 -5.67 -8.13
N ASN A 107 14.81 -6.69 -7.32
CA ASN A 107 14.27 -8.05 -7.42
C ASN A 107 14.18 -8.70 -6.03
N GLN A 108 13.77 -9.97 -5.95
CA GLN A 108 13.61 -10.69 -4.69
C GLN A 108 14.92 -10.80 -3.90
N ASP A 109 16.05 -11.12 -4.56
CA ASP A 109 17.33 -11.31 -3.90
C ASP A 109 17.95 -9.99 -3.46
N SER A 110 17.87 -8.95 -4.30
CA SER A 110 18.41 -7.62 -3.98
C SER A 110 17.63 -6.94 -2.86
N THR A 111 16.33 -7.23 -2.70
CA THR A 111 15.52 -6.76 -1.57
C THR A 111 16.14 -7.18 -0.24
N GLY A 112 16.70 -8.40 -0.15
CA GLY A 112 17.39 -8.89 1.04
C GLY A 112 18.69 -8.16 1.40
N ARG A 113 19.14 -7.22 0.57
CA ARG A 113 20.37 -6.43 0.80
C ARG A 113 20.09 -5.02 1.37
N MET A 114 18.84 -4.65 1.56
CA MET A 114 18.47 -3.36 2.16
C MET A 114 19.05 -3.24 3.58
N LYS A 115 19.45 -2.02 3.96
CA LYS A 115 20.08 -1.76 5.26
C LYS A 115 19.31 -0.69 6.03
N PRO A 116 19.00 -0.91 7.33
CA PRO A 116 18.35 0.09 8.17
C PRO A 116 19.16 1.39 8.32
N SER A 117 20.50 1.31 8.21
CA SER A 117 21.36 2.48 8.24
C SER A 117 21.26 3.35 6.97
N VAL A 118 20.72 2.79 5.89
CA VAL A 118 20.57 3.48 4.59
C VAL A 118 19.11 3.87 4.36
N GLU A 119 18.16 2.98 4.63
CA GLU A 119 16.75 3.19 4.30
C GLU A 119 15.94 3.60 5.54
N THR A 120 15.07 4.59 5.36
CA THR A 120 14.09 5.01 6.37
C THR A 120 12.75 4.42 6.00
N MET A 121 12.24 3.51 6.81
CA MET A 121 10.91 2.91 6.61
C MET A 121 9.83 3.67 7.38
N MET A 122 8.58 3.41 7.02
CA MET A 122 7.36 4.00 7.56
C MET A 122 7.35 4.14 9.09
N PRO A 123 7.70 3.11 9.91
CA PRO A 123 7.65 3.26 11.37
C PRO A 123 8.59 4.35 11.89
N ASN A 124 9.77 4.52 11.28
CA ASN A 124 10.71 5.58 11.68
C ASN A 124 10.18 7.01 11.41
N ILE A 125 9.21 7.13 10.49
CA ILE A 125 8.54 8.40 10.16
C ILE A 125 7.38 8.64 11.13
N LEU A 126 6.61 7.58 11.49
CA LEU A 126 5.40 7.70 12.28
C LEU A 126 5.67 7.75 13.79
N LYS A 127 6.70 7.07 14.30
CA LYS A 127 7.04 7.06 15.74
C LYS A 127 7.31 8.44 16.32
N PRO A 128 8.06 9.36 15.68
CA PRO A 128 8.23 10.72 16.16
C PRO A 128 6.93 11.51 16.25
N ALA A 129 5.90 11.10 15.51
CA ALA A 129 4.55 11.65 15.61
C ALA A 129 3.70 11.01 16.72
N GLY A 130 4.26 10.08 17.52
CA GLY A 130 3.61 9.47 18.68
C GLY A 130 2.89 8.15 18.38
N TYR A 131 3.08 7.56 17.19
CA TYR A 131 2.50 6.27 16.85
C TYR A 131 3.26 5.11 17.48
N ILE A 132 2.50 4.10 17.93
CA ILE A 132 3.03 2.76 18.21
C ILE A 132 2.88 1.94 16.95
N THR A 133 3.91 1.19 16.57
CA THR A 133 3.98 0.54 15.25
C THR A 133 4.10 -0.97 15.35
N ALA A 134 3.33 -1.70 14.53
CA ALA A 134 3.40 -3.14 14.44
C ALA A 134 3.53 -3.63 12.99
N ALA A 135 4.35 -4.69 12.79
CA ALA A 135 4.40 -5.49 11.58
C ALA A 135 4.00 -6.93 11.91
N ILE A 136 2.86 -7.38 11.40
CA ILE A 136 2.34 -8.72 11.71
C ILE A 136 2.13 -9.49 10.42
N GLY A 137 2.85 -10.61 10.28
CA GLY A 137 2.74 -11.53 9.16
C GLY A 137 3.97 -11.59 8.27
N LYS A 138 3.73 -11.74 6.96
CA LYS A 138 4.80 -11.90 5.98
C LYS A 138 5.73 -10.68 5.94
N TRP A 139 7.00 -10.88 6.32
CA TRP A 139 8.05 -9.89 6.14
C TRP A 139 8.67 -10.00 4.74
N GLY A 140 8.55 -11.17 4.13
CA GLY A 140 8.98 -11.46 2.75
C GLY A 140 10.50 -11.60 2.65
N GLN A 141 11.05 -10.99 1.61
CA GLN A 141 12.49 -10.97 1.34
C GLN A 141 13.21 -9.79 1.98
N LEU A 142 12.49 -8.95 2.75
CA LEU A 142 13.13 -7.90 3.51
C LEU A 142 14.14 -8.52 4.51
N PRO A 143 15.32 -7.91 4.66
CA PRO A 143 16.35 -8.47 5.54
C PRO A 143 16.03 -8.23 7.01
N LEU A 144 16.72 -8.93 7.88
CA LEU A 144 16.68 -8.69 9.32
C LEU A 144 15.27 -8.81 9.93
N ASP A 145 15.06 -8.19 11.06
CA ASP A 145 13.77 -8.16 11.73
C ASP A 145 13.05 -6.82 11.50
N PRO A 146 11.72 -6.78 11.58
CA PRO A 146 10.97 -5.53 11.52
C PRO A 146 11.42 -4.49 12.56
N ALA A 147 11.89 -4.94 13.73
CA ALA A 147 12.42 -4.07 14.77
C ALA A 147 13.69 -3.31 14.33
N ASP A 148 14.55 -3.92 13.52
CA ASP A 148 15.75 -3.27 12.97
C ASP A 148 15.37 -2.08 12.07
N PHE A 149 14.19 -2.12 11.47
CA PHE A 149 13.62 -1.05 10.65
C PHE A 149 12.65 -0.14 11.41
N GLY A 150 12.56 -0.29 12.73
CA GLY A 150 11.88 0.66 13.62
C GLY A 150 10.51 0.24 14.12
N PHE A 151 9.97 -0.92 13.78
CA PHE A 151 8.71 -1.40 14.37
C PHE A 151 8.86 -1.72 15.86
N ASP A 152 7.85 -1.34 16.66
CA ASP A 152 7.83 -1.57 18.11
C ASP A 152 7.38 -2.99 18.47
N TYR A 153 6.57 -3.58 17.60
CA TYR A 153 6.05 -4.95 17.76
C TYR A 153 6.08 -5.68 16.42
N TYR A 154 6.39 -6.97 16.45
CA TYR A 154 6.26 -7.78 15.24
C TYR A 154 5.98 -9.26 15.50
N LEU A 155 5.29 -9.85 14.55
CA LEU A 155 5.26 -11.29 14.30
C LEU A 155 5.71 -11.52 12.87
N LYS A 156 6.70 -12.37 12.65
CA LYS A 156 7.11 -12.79 11.29
C LYS A 156 7.41 -14.28 11.24
N PHE A 157 7.33 -14.84 10.03
CA PHE A 157 7.73 -16.21 9.73
C PHE A 157 8.70 -16.23 8.56
N THR A 158 9.42 -17.35 8.39
CA THR A 158 10.37 -17.53 7.28
C THR A 158 9.63 -17.97 6.03
N GLY A 159 9.87 -17.29 4.90
CA GLY A 159 9.25 -17.59 3.61
C GLY A 159 7.99 -16.79 3.34
N SER A 160 7.07 -17.40 2.60
CA SER A 160 5.80 -16.82 2.17
C SER A 160 4.72 -17.90 2.15
N GLY A 161 3.45 -17.52 2.29
CA GLY A 161 2.34 -18.47 2.23
C GLY A 161 2.45 -19.59 3.27
N ILE A 162 2.73 -19.27 4.52
CA ILE A 162 2.72 -20.22 5.61
C ILE A 162 1.30 -20.30 6.18
N TYR A 163 0.76 -21.53 6.23
CA TYR A 163 -0.60 -21.82 6.69
C TYR A 163 -0.60 -22.82 7.85
N TRP A 164 0.13 -23.93 7.73
CA TRP A 164 0.17 -24.99 8.71
C TRP A 164 1.60 -25.44 9.03
N ASN A 165 1.81 -26.05 10.20
CA ASN A 165 3.12 -26.56 10.61
C ASN A 165 3.61 -27.76 9.77
N THR A 166 2.76 -28.31 8.93
CA THR A 166 3.13 -29.39 7.97
C THR A 166 4.01 -28.89 6.83
N GLN A 167 4.03 -27.57 6.58
CA GLN A 167 4.93 -26.96 5.61
C GLN A 167 6.36 -26.90 6.17
N ALA A 168 7.38 -27.16 5.33
CA ALA A 168 8.77 -27.24 5.75
C ALA A 168 9.29 -26.02 6.52
N LYS A 169 8.78 -24.83 6.17
CA LYS A 169 9.10 -23.53 6.82
C LYS A 169 8.03 -23.06 7.79
N GLY A 170 6.95 -23.82 7.99
CA GLY A 170 5.81 -23.46 8.81
C GLY A 170 5.90 -23.92 10.27
N LYS A 171 7.02 -24.45 10.72
CA LYS A 171 7.14 -25.04 12.06
C LYS A 171 7.32 -23.99 13.15
N THR A 172 7.96 -22.87 12.83
CA THR A 172 8.26 -21.81 13.79
C THR A 172 8.00 -20.44 13.21
N TYR A 173 7.77 -19.48 14.08
CA TYR A 173 7.64 -18.05 13.79
C TYR A 173 8.28 -17.22 14.91
N LEU A 174 8.55 -15.96 14.65
CA LEU A 174 9.18 -15.05 15.61
C LEU A 174 8.18 -13.99 16.09
N VAL A 175 8.17 -13.76 17.40
CA VAL A 175 7.45 -12.62 18.01
C VAL A 175 8.47 -11.79 18.79
N ASN A 176 8.78 -10.60 18.30
CA ASN A 176 9.80 -9.71 18.89
C ASN A 176 11.14 -10.39 19.18
N GLY A 177 11.60 -11.23 18.27
CA GLY A 177 12.88 -11.98 18.39
C GLY A 177 12.76 -13.31 19.15
N GLU A 178 11.64 -13.58 19.79
CA GLU A 178 11.41 -14.87 20.46
C GLU A 178 10.79 -15.87 19.49
N GLU A 179 11.44 -17.03 19.34
CA GLU A 179 10.93 -18.13 18.53
C GLU A 179 9.74 -18.81 19.21
N LYS A 180 8.68 -19.00 18.46
CA LYS A 180 7.46 -19.72 18.82
C LYS A 180 7.27 -20.90 17.89
N VAL A 181 6.66 -21.96 18.39
CA VAL A 181 6.30 -23.15 17.61
C VAL A 181 4.87 -23.03 17.15
N LEU A 182 4.61 -23.29 15.87
CA LEU A 182 3.26 -23.48 15.36
C LEU A 182 2.86 -24.94 15.64
N HIS A 183 1.89 -25.14 16.52
CA HIS A 183 1.45 -26.45 16.94
C HIS A 183 0.49 -27.09 15.94
N ASP A 184 0.25 -28.40 16.12
CA ASP A 184 -0.74 -29.13 15.33
C ASP A 184 -2.12 -28.47 15.45
N LYS A 185 -2.81 -28.35 14.31
CA LYS A 185 -4.14 -27.70 14.18
C LYS A 185 -4.14 -26.18 14.36
N GLU A 186 -3.00 -25.56 14.60
CA GLU A 186 -2.91 -24.09 14.53
C GLU A 186 -2.73 -23.64 13.08
N TYR A 187 -3.58 -22.70 12.68
CA TYR A 187 -3.53 -22.09 11.36
C TYR A 187 -2.82 -20.75 11.47
N MET A 188 -1.68 -20.60 10.80
CA MET A 188 -0.83 -19.39 10.92
C MET A 188 -1.59 -18.08 10.69
N PRO A 189 -2.48 -17.95 9.69
CA PRO A 189 -3.26 -16.74 9.53
C PRO A 189 -4.17 -16.40 10.74
N ASP A 190 -4.69 -17.42 11.46
CA ASP A 190 -5.45 -17.18 12.69
C ASP A 190 -4.53 -16.75 13.83
N VAL A 191 -3.35 -17.36 13.95
CA VAL A 191 -2.32 -16.91 14.91
C VAL A 191 -1.95 -15.46 14.65
N MET A 192 -1.66 -15.10 13.42
CA MET A 192 -1.37 -13.71 13.02
C MET A 192 -2.54 -12.78 13.37
N HIS A 193 -3.76 -13.19 13.05
CA HIS A 193 -4.96 -12.41 13.32
C HIS A 193 -5.16 -12.18 14.82
N GLN A 194 -4.92 -13.20 15.67
CA GLN A 194 -4.99 -13.03 17.12
C GLN A 194 -3.97 -11.99 17.61
N HIS A 195 -2.73 -12.01 17.10
CA HIS A 195 -1.73 -10.98 17.42
C HIS A 195 -2.12 -9.59 16.94
N VAL A 196 -2.86 -9.47 15.82
CA VAL A 196 -3.46 -8.20 15.37
C VAL A 196 -4.47 -7.69 16.39
N ILE A 197 -5.40 -8.55 16.83
CA ILE A 197 -6.43 -8.20 17.82
C ILE A 197 -5.82 -7.82 19.16
N ASP A 198 -4.84 -8.58 19.64
CA ASP A 198 -4.12 -8.31 20.90
C ASP A 198 -3.38 -6.97 20.86
N PHE A 199 -2.71 -6.68 19.73
CA PHE A 199 -2.02 -5.41 19.52
C PHE A 199 -3.00 -4.22 19.55
N ILE A 200 -4.10 -4.29 18.80
CA ILE A 200 -5.11 -3.23 18.74
C ILE A 200 -5.74 -3.01 20.14
N THR A 201 -6.10 -4.10 20.82
CA THR A 201 -6.72 -4.05 22.14
C THR A 201 -5.79 -3.41 23.18
N LYS A 202 -4.51 -3.81 23.16
CA LYS A 202 -3.49 -3.28 24.08
C LYS A 202 -3.21 -1.79 23.86
N HIS A 203 -3.28 -1.34 22.62
CA HIS A 203 -2.89 0.03 22.25
C HIS A 203 -4.06 0.95 21.87
N ARG A 204 -5.31 0.56 22.19
CA ARG A 204 -6.55 1.28 21.85
C ARG A 204 -6.60 2.75 22.26
N ASP A 205 -5.81 3.13 23.27
CA ASP A 205 -5.80 4.49 23.84
C ASP A 205 -4.73 5.40 23.22
N LYS A 206 -3.93 4.89 22.27
CA LYS A 206 -2.86 5.61 21.58
C LYS A 206 -2.99 5.44 20.08
N PRO A 207 -2.56 6.40 19.25
CA PRO A 207 -2.52 6.19 17.81
C PRO A 207 -1.53 5.07 17.47
N PHE A 208 -1.92 4.19 16.56
CA PHE A 208 -1.09 3.09 16.11
C PHE A 208 -1.05 2.98 14.59
N TYR A 209 0.04 2.44 14.08
CA TYR A 209 0.22 1.99 12.72
C TYR A 209 0.39 0.47 12.72
N LEU A 210 -0.54 -0.23 12.09
CA LEU A 210 -0.52 -1.67 11.92
C LEU A 210 -0.27 -2.02 10.45
N TYR A 211 0.88 -2.61 10.16
CA TYR A 211 1.20 -3.26 8.90
C TYR A 211 0.81 -4.74 9.00
N TYR A 212 -0.44 -5.06 8.62
CA TYR A 212 -0.98 -6.41 8.61
C TYR A 212 -0.72 -7.07 7.25
N SER A 213 0.36 -7.80 7.17
CA SER A 213 0.84 -8.45 5.95
C SER A 213 0.39 -9.91 5.93
N MET A 214 -0.72 -10.18 5.27
CA MET A 214 -1.36 -11.49 5.24
C MET A 214 -0.51 -12.54 4.48
N SER A 215 -0.70 -13.83 4.77
CA SER A 215 -0.15 -14.94 3.97
C SER A 215 -0.97 -15.21 2.71
N HIS A 216 -2.26 -14.86 2.77
CA HIS A 216 -3.21 -15.11 1.67
C HIS A 216 -2.97 -14.14 0.49
N VAL A 217 -2.95 -14.62 -0.73
CA VAL A 217 -3.20 -16.02 -1.14
C VAL A 217 -1.97 -16.62 -1.81
N HIS A 218 -0.79 -16.46 -1.16
CA HIS A 218 0.47 -16.96 -1.70
C HIS A 218 0.53 -18.50 -1.70
N THR A 219 1.14 -19.08 -2.72
CA THR A 219 1.43 -20.52 -2.74
C THR A 219 2.47 -20.91 -1.65
N GLU A 220 2.41 -22.04 -1.08
CA GLU A 220 1.65 -23.25 -1.37
C GLU A 220 0.22 -23.13 -0.79
N ILE A 221 -0.81 -23.32 -1.61
CA ILE A 221 -2.22 -23.21 -1.19
C ILE A 221 -2.66 -24.51 -0.54
N LEU A 222 -3.00 -24.43 0.74
CA LEU A 222 -3.50 -25.54 1.55
C LEU A 222 -4.94 -25.29 1.98
N PRO A 223 -5.69 -26.34 2.39
CA PRO A 223 -7.03 -26.15 2.96
C PRO A 223 -7.02 -25.16 4.12
N THR A 224 -8.06 -24.37 4.25
CA THR A 224 -8.30 -23.49 5.41
C THR A 224 -9.02 -24.25 6.52
N PRO A 225 -9.15 -23.70 7.74
CA PRO A 225 -9.99 -24.29 8.79
C PRO A 225 -11.46 -24.44 8.39
N ASP A 226 -11.95 -23.67 7.42
CA ASP A 226 -13.33 -23.72 6.94
C ASP A 226 -13.50 -24.62 5.68
N SER A 227 -12.40 -25.08 5.08
CA SER A 227 -12.47 -25.97 3.92
C SER A 227 -13.12 -27.30 4.29
N THR A 228 -14.05 -27.75 3.46
CA THR A 228 -14.68 -29.05 3.63
C THR A 228 -13.89 -30.13 2.89
N PRO A 229 -14.01 -31.42 3.26
CA PRO A 229 -13.38 -32.53 2.54
C PRO A 229 -13.72 -32.58 1.05
N ASP A 230 -14.91 -32.05 0.68
CA ASP A 230 -15.41 -32.02 -0.70
C ASP A 230 -14.97 -30.75 -1.46
N SER A 231 -14.27 -29.82 -0.82
CA SER A 231 -13.78 -28.61 -1.50
C SER A 231 -12.82 -28.98 -2.63
N LYS A 232 -13.11 -28.47 -3.83
CA LYS A 232 -12.33 -28.71 -5.05
C LYS A 232 -11.39 -27.56 -5.38
N ASP A 233 -11.48 -26.45 -4.65
CA ASP A 233 -10.74 -25.23 -4.92
C ASP A 233 -10.22 -24.53 -3.65
N ASN A 234 -9.13 -25.06 -3.11
CA ASN A 234 -8.47 -24.47 -1.96
C ASN A 234 -8.07 -23.00 -2.18
N TYR A 235 -7.92 -22.55 -3.43
CA TYR A 235 -7.58 -21.16 -3.70
C TYR A 235 -8.77 -20.23 -3.43
N ALA A 236 -9.96 -20.61 -3.91
CA ALA A 236 -11.19 -19.89 -3.60
C ALA A 236 -11.48 -19.92 -2.09
N ASP A 237 -11.24 -21.06 -1.42
CA ASP A 237 -11.39 -21.18 0.03
C ASP A 237 -10.47 -20.19 0.76
N ASN A 238 -9.22 -20.05 0.30
CA ASN A 238 -8.25 -19.13 0.90
C ASN A 238 -8.63 -17.65 0.68
N ILE A 239 -9.19 -17.28 -0.48
CA ILE A 239 -9.73 -15.94 -0.72
C ILE A 239 -10.90 -15.66 0.23
N THR A 240 -11.83 -16.60 0.35
CA THR A 240 -12.97 -16.50 1.26
C THR A 240 -12.53 -16.39 2.73
N TYR A 241 -11.52 -17.16 3.12
CA TYR A 241 -10.99 -17.12 4.49
C TYR A 241 -10.26 -15.81 4.79
N MET A 242 -9.49 -15.29 3.84
CA MET A 242 -8.86 -13.97 3.93
C MET A 242 -9.92 -12.88 4.13
N ASP A 243 -10.98 -12.88 3.32
CA ASP A 243 -12.09 -11.92 3.44
C ASP A 243 -12.79 -12.03 4.81
N LYS A 244 -12.99 -13.26 5.33
CA LYS A 244 -13.50 -13.49 6.69
C LYS A 244 -12.61 -12.87 7.77
N LEU A 245 -11.28 -12.97 7.65
CA LEU A 245 -10.34 -12.33 8.60
C LEU A 245 -10.40 -10.81 8.53
N VAL A 246 -10.58 -10.24 7.34
CA VAL A 246 -10.84 -8.79 7.18
C VAL A 246 -12.13 -8.40 7.89
N GLY A 247 -13.20 -9.18 7.74
CA GLY A 247 -14.48 -8.98 8.44
C GLY A 247 -14.34 -9.03 9.97
N LYS A 248 -13.60 -10.00 10.50
CA LYS A 248 -13.31 -10.11 11.94
C LYS A 248 -12.54 -8.88 12.47
N LEU A 249 -11.56 -8.38 11.71
CA LEU A 249 -10.81 -7.18 12.09
C LEU A 249 -11.71 -5.94 12.17
N ILE A 250 -12.59 -5.75 11.17
CA ILE A 250 -13.57 -4.66 11.16
C ILE A 250 -14.48 -4.74 12.39
N ALA A 251 -15.06 -5.91 12.64
CA ALA A 251 -15.95 -6.14 13.80
C ALA A 251 -15.25 -5.86 15.13
N GLU A 252 -13.96 -6.19 15.26
CA GLU A 252 -13.20 -5.89 16.47
C GLU A 252 -12.93 -4.38 16.64
N LEU A 253 -12.61 -3.66 15.58
CA LEU A 253 -12.49 -2.20 15.61
C LEU A 253 -13.81 -1.53 16.01
N ASP A 254 -14.96 -2.06 15.53
CA ASP A 254 -16.29 -1.60 15.94
C ASP A 254 -16.57 -1.89 17.41
N ARG A 255 -16.28 -3.12 17.88
CA ARG A 255 -16.43 -3.53 19.29
C ARG A 255 -15.62 -2.65 20.24
N LEU A 256 -14.40 -2.29 19.84
CA LEU A 256 -13.50 -1.40 20.61
C LEU A 256 -13.82 0.09 20.44
N LYS A 257 -14.81 0.46 19.60
CA LYS A 257 -15.18 1.85 19.28
C LYS A 257 -14.01 2.64 18.68
N LEU A 258 -13.17 1.98 17.90
CA LEU A 258 -12.01 2.57 17.22
C LEU A 258 -12.30 2.89 15.75
N ARG A 259 -13.40 2.35 15.22
CA ARG A 259 -13.69 2.33 13.78
C ARG A 259 -13.70 3.72 13.14
N GLU A 260 -14.35 4.69 13.76
CA GLU A 260 -14.47 6.07 13.26
C GLU A 260 -13.13 6.82 13.25
N ASN A 261 -12.22 6.48 14.17
CA ASN A 261 -10.88 7.09 14.24
C ASN A 261 -9.80 6.17 13.63
N THR A 262 -10.17 5.32 12.68
CA THR A 262 -9.23 4.38 12.03
C THR A 262 -9.33 4.47 10.52
N LEU A 263 -8.23 4.87 9.89
CA LEU A 263 -8.00 4.71 8.46
C LEU A 263 -7.64 3.25 8.18
N ILE A 264 -8.49 2.54 7.44
CA ILE A 264 -8.18 1.20 6.92
C ILE A 264 -7.83 1.33 5.45
N VAL A 265 -6.70 0.75 5.07
CA VAL A 265 -6.27 0.60 3.68
C VAL A 265 -6.12 -0.88 3.39
N PHE A 266 -6.82 -1.38 2.38
CA PHE A 266 -6.65 -2.72 1.81
C PHE A 266 -5.93 -2.61 0.47
N PHE A 267 -4.85 -3.37 0.28
CA PHE A 267 -3.99 -3.31 -0.90
C PHE A 267 -3.43 -4.69 -1.26
N GLY A 268 -3.27 -4.99 -2.55
CA GLY A 268 -2.51 -6.15 -3.05
C GLY A 268 -1.02 -5.83 -3.17
N ASP A 269 -0.14 -6.79 -2.86
CA ASP A 269 1.31 -6.54 -2.96
C ASP A 269 1.88 -6.78 -4.36
N ASN A 270 1.22 -7.58 -5.16
CA ASN A 270 1.47 -7.80 -6.60
C ASN A 270 0.33 -8.64 -7.19
N GLY A 271 0.25 -8.67 -8.50
CA GLY A 271 -0.81 -9.36 -9.23
C GLY A 271 -0.95 -10.85 -8.92
N THR A 272 -2.06 -11.40 -9.39
CA THR A 272 -2.46 -12.81 -9.23
C THR A 272 -1.31 -13.77 -9.52
N ALA A 273 -1.14 -14.80 -8.69
CA ALA A 273 -0.16 -15.85 -8.87
C ALA A 273 -0.28 -16.52 -10.26
N ASN A 274 0.86 -16.77 -10.93
CA ASN A 274 0.90 -17.26 -12.31
C ASN A 274 -0.02 -18.46 -12.61
N GLY A 275 -0.10 -19.45 -11.72
CA GLY A 275 -0.96 -20.62 -11.91
C GLY A 275 -2.45 -20.39 -11.63
N LYS A 276 -2.87 -19.16 -11.29
CA LYS A 276 -4.24 -18.78 -10.91
C LYS A 276 -4.86 -17.73 -11.82
N ALA A 277 -4.04 -17.05 -12.62
CA ALA A 277 -4.45 -15.93 -13.46
C ALA A 277 -5.55 -16.27 -14.48
N ASP A 278 -5.64 -17.53 -14.94
CA ASP A 278 -6.68 -17.96 -15.89
C ASP A 278 -8.10 -17.90 -15.30
N ARG A 279 -8.23 -17.92 -13.97
CA ARG A 279 -9.50 -17.81 -13.25
C ARG A 279 -9.74 -16.43 -12.63
N ALA A 280 -8.74 -15.57 -12.61
CA ALA A 280 -8.84 -14.19 -12.16
C ALA A 280 -9.36 -13.30 -13.30
N THR A 281 -10.68 -13.48 -13.63
CA THR A 281 -11.32 -12.80 -14.75
C THR A 281 -12.30 -11.72 -14.30
N ILE A 282 -12.51 -10.73 -15.16
CA ILE A 282 -13.49 -9.65 -14.98
C ILE A 282 -14.34 -9.57 -16.25
N GLY A 283 -15.66 -9.81 -16.12
CA GLY A 283 -16.58 -9.85 -17.27
C GLY A 283 -16.19 -10.89 -18.30
N GLY A 284 -15.76 -12.07 -17.85
CA GLY A 284 -15.29 -13.18 -18.70
C GLY A 284 -13.93 -12.96 -19.36
N ARG A 285 -13.25 -11.85 -19.07
CA ARG A 285 -11.95 -11.49 -19.68
C ARG A 285 -10.82 -11.64 -18.66
N ARG A 286 -9.73 -12.24 -19.11
CA ARG A 286 -8.49 -12.36 -18.35
C ARG A 286 -7.69 -11.05 -18.43
N LEU A 287 -7.03 -10.66 -17.32
CA LEU A 287 -6.09 -9.54 -17.34
C LEU A 287 -4.84 -9.87 -18.13
N ALA A 288 -4.23 -8.88 -18.76
CA ALA A 288 -2.94 -9.01 -19.41
C ALA A 288 -1.84 -9.27 -18.39
N GLY A 289 -1.19 -10.42 -18.45
CA GLY A 289 -0.12 -10.80 -17.52
C GLY A 289 -0.59 -11.33 -16.17
N ALA A 290 0.37 -11.45 -15.26
CA ALA A 290 0.20 -11.98 -13.90
C ALA A 290 1.44 -11.58 -13.08
N LYS A 291 1.53 -12.02 -11.82
CA LYS A 291 2.69 -11.85 -10.93
C LYS A 291 4.02 -12.03 -11.67
N GLY A 292 4.92 -11.06 -11.52
CA GLY A 292 6.24 -11.04 -12.16
C GLY A 292 6.26 -10.59 -13.62
N SER A 293 5.11 -10.23 -14.20
CA SER A 293 5.06 -9.62 -15.53
C SER A 293 5.09 -8.09 -15.44
N MET A 294 5.53 -7.45 -16.54
CA MET A 294 5.50 -5.99 -16.69
C MET A 294 4.21 -5.50 -17.37
N LEU A 295 3.17 -6.34 -17.38
CA LEU A 295 1.83 -6.04 -17.87
C LEU A 295 0.89 -5.71 -16.73
N GLU A 296 -0.29 -5.17 -17.05
CA GLU A 296 -1.29 -4.70 -16.05
C GLU A 296 -1.58 -5.74 -14.96
N GLY A 297 -1.83 -6.99 -15.33
CA GLY A 297 -2.12 -8.06 -14.36
C GLY A 297 -0.97 -8.43 -13.42
N GLY A 298 0.22 -7.84 -13.59
CA GLY A 298 1.34 -7.98 -12.67
C GLY A 298 1.45 -6.86 -11.64
N SER A 299 0.90 -5.68 -11.95
CA SER A 299 1.19 -4.45 -11.18
C SER A 299 -0.04 -3.64 -10.80
N LEU A 300 -1.19 -3.86 -11.42
CA LEU A 300 -2.45 -3.18 -11.10
C LEU A 300 -3.17 -3.92 -9.98
N GLU A 301 -3.25 -3.27 -8.79
CA GLU A 301 -3.69 -3.89 -7.56
C GLU A 301 -5.00 -3.32 -7.02
N PRO A 302 -5.79 -4.11 -6.27
CA PRO A 302 -6.92 -3.55 -5.55
C PRO A 302 -6.42 -2.59 -4.46
N LEU A 303 -6.95 -1.36 -4.46
CA LEU A 303 -6.76 -0.37 -3.41
C LEU A 303 -8.11 0.15 -2.93
N ILE A 304 -8.41 -0.12 -1.68
CA ILE A 304 -9.61 0.36 -1.00
C ILE A 304 -9.18 1.14 0.23
N VAL A 305 -9.71 2.34 0.37
CA VAL A 305 -9.49 3.21 1.52
C VAL A 305 -10.83 3.40 2.23
N ASN A 306 -10.89 3.05 3.51
CA ASN A 306 -12.08 3.19 4.30
C ASN A 306 -11.76 3.92 5.60
N TRP A 307 -12.44 5.06 5.80
CA TRP A 307 -12.34 5.88 7.00
C TRP A 307 -13.69 6.57 7.22
N PRO A 308 -14.54 6.03 8.10
CA PRO A 308 -15.89 6.57 8.30
C PRO A 308 -15.88 8.05 8.65
N GLY A 309 -16.76 8.81 8.00
CA GLY A 309 -16.86 10.26 8.21
C GLY A 309 -15.78 11.10 7.53
N VAL A 310 -14.75 10.47 6.95
CA VAL A 310 -13.63 11.13 6.25
C VAL A 310 -13.59 10.72 4.78
N ALA A 311 -13.41 9.43 4.49
CA ALA A 311 -13.44 8.94 3.12
C ALA A 311 -14.89 8.83 2.62
N PRO A 312 -15.24 9.39 1.45
CA PRO A 312 -16.60 9.32 0.90
C PRO A 312 -17.03 7.88 0.64
N ALA A 313 -18.16 7.49 1.21
CA ALA A 313 -18.72 6.15 1.04
C ALA A 313 -19.15 5.89 -0.42
N GLY A 314 -18.79 4.70 -0.93
CA GLY A 314 -19.15 4.23 -2.27
C GLY A 314 -18.47 4.98 -3.41
N LYS A 315 -17.48 5.81 -3.13
CA LYS A 315 -16.75 6.55 -4.16
C LYS A 315 -15.84 5.63 -4.97
N VAL A 316 -15.84 5.84 -6.28
CA VAL A 316 -14.82 5.29 -7.18
C VAL A 316 -13.88 6.43 -7.58
N ASN A 317 -12.59 6.25 -7.36
CA ASN A 317 -11.56 7.21 -7.74
C ASN A 317 -10.71 6.62 -8.89
N HIS A 318 -10.48 7.41 -9.93
CA HIS A 318 -9.73 7.02 -11.13
C HIS A 318 -8.33 7.62 -11.18
N ASP A 319 -7.93 8.38 -10.18
CA ASP A 319 -6.57 8.91 -10.10
C ASP A 319 -5.56 7.77 -9.90
N MET A 320 -4.40 7.93 -10.49
CA MET A 320 -3.32 6.96 -10.34
C MET A 320 -2.69 7.08 -8.95
N VAL A 321 -2.47 5.94 -8.31
CA VAL A 321 -1.73 5.78 -7.04
C VAL A 321 -0.58 4.81 -7.26
N ASP A 322 0.60 5.19 -6.82
CA ASP A 322 1.81 4.37 -6.83
C ASP A 322 2.10 3.86 -5.40
N SER A 323 2.62 2.66 -5.25
CA SER A 323 2.94 2.11 -3.93
C SER A 323 3.91 2.97 -3.10
N THR A 324 4.69 3.83 -3.75
CA THR A 324 5.53 4.83 -3.06
C THR A 324 4.72 5.92 -2.37
N ASP A 325 3.45 6.12 -2.74
CA ASP A 325 2.57 7.18 -2.24
C ASP A 325 2.10 6.95 -0.79
N PHE A 326 2.15 5.71 -0.30
CA PHE A 326 1.71 5.42 1.07
C PHE A 326 2.55 6.14 2.13
N VAL A 327 3.86 6.28 1.91
CA VAL A 327 4.74 6.97 2.88
C VAL A 327 4.36 8.43 3.08
N PRO A 328 4.31 9.29 2.06
CA PRO A 328 3.90 10.68 2.25
C PRO A 328 2.43 10.81 2.68
N THR A 329 1.54 9.92 2.24
CA THR A 329 0.13 9.94 2.63
C THR A 329 -0.05 9.64 4.11
N PHE A 330 0.55 8.56 4.62
CA PHE A 330 0.43 8.22 6.04
C PHE A 330 1.18 9.21 6.94
N ALA A 331 2.29 9.78 6.46
CA ALA A 331 2.95 10.87 7.17
C ALA A 331 2.04 12.10 7.29
N GLU A 332 1.36 12.50 6.23
CA GLU A 332 0.41 13.63 6.24
C GLU A 332 -0.77 13.35 7.15
N VAL A 333 -1.41 12.17 7.05
CA VAL A 333 -2.51 11.73 7.92
C VAL A 333 -2.10 11.74 9.40
N ALA A 334 -0.87 11.32 9.70
CA ALA A 334 -0.32 11.27 11.05
C ALA A 334 0.17 12.63 11.57
N GLY A 335 0.28 13.66 10.73
CA GLY A 335 0.99 14.89 11.04
C GLY A 335 2.48 14.67 11.30
N ALA A 336 3.08 13.67 10.63
CA ALA A 336 4.50 13.33 10.75
C ALA A 336 5.35 14.09 9.75
N LYS A 337 6.63 14.27 10.07
CA LYS A 337 7.58 14.92 9.17
C LYS A 337 8.31 13.90 8.31
N LEU A 338 8.33 14.13 7.01
CA LEU A 338 9.11 13.32 6.08
C LEU A 338 10.62 13.57 6.25
N PRO A 339 11.47 12.54 5.98
CA PRO A 339 12.93 12.69 6.02
C PRO A 339 13.39 13.68 4.95
N ARG A 340 14.26 14.64 5.33
CA ARG A 340 14.78 15.66 4.41
C ARG A 340 16.04 15.23 3.65
N ASN A 341 16.70 14.19 4.12
CA ASN A 341 17.97 13.67 3.58
C ASN A 341 17.78 12.50 2.62
N LYS A 342 16.54 12.21 2.21
CA LYS A 342 16.19 11.14 1.28
C LYS A 342 15.30 11.69 0.17
N VAL A 343 15.51 11.21 -1.04
CA VAL A 343 14.57 11.42 -2.13
C VAL A 343 13.42 10.44 -1.95
N LEU A 344 12.22 10.96 -1.74
CA LEU A 344 10.98 10.19 -1.78
C LEU A 344 10.34 10.40 -3.16
N ASP A 345 9.87 9.32 -3.75
CA ASP A 345 9.21 9.35 -5.07
C ASP A 345 7.67 9.39 -4.94
N GLY A 346 7.17 9.14 -3.73
CA GLY A 346 5.75 9.16 -3.43
C GLY A 346 5.15 10.57 -3.41
N HIS A 347 3.89 10.67 -3.83
CA HIS A 347 3.04 11.84 -3.70
C HIS A 347 1.88 11.52 -2.75
N SER A 348 1.55 12.41 -1.84
CA SER A 348 0.40 12.18 -0.97
C SER A 348 -0.90 12.22 -1.76
N PHE A 349 -1.77 11.23 -1.53
CA PHE A 349 -3.14 11.20 -2.03
C PHE A 349 -4.18 11.41 -0.93
N THR A 350 -3.79 12.10 0.15
CA THR A 350 -4.70 12.44 1.27
C THR A 350 -5.92 13.22 0.78
N ALA A 351 -5.77 14.14 -0.16
CA ALA A 351 -6.89 14.87 -0.76
C ALA A 351 -7.92 13.91 -1.39
N GLN A 352 -7.46 12.89 -2.13
CA GLN A 352 -8.33 11.88 -2.72
C GLN A 352 -9.02 11.02 -1.65
N ILE A 353 -8.35 10.73 -0.53
CA ILE A 353 -8.97 10.07 0.63
C ILE A 353 -10.12 10.92 1.18
N HIS A 354 -9.98 12.23 1.24
CA HIS A 354 -11.04 13.17 1.65
C HIS A 354 -12.10 13.40 0.55
N GLY A 355 -11.96 12.78 -0.60
CA GLY A 355 -12.89 12.96 -1.72
C GLY A 355 -12.66 14.23 -2.53
N GLU A 356 -11.57 14.92 -2.27
CA GLU A 356 -11.14 16.13 -2.97
C GLU A 356 -10.34 15.78 -4.24
N LYS A 357 -10.17 16.77 -5.14
CA LYS A 357 -9.41 16.58 -6.37
C LYS A 357 -7.91 16.44 -6.13
N GLY A 358 -7.35 17.20 -5.20
CA GLY A 358 -5.91 17.23 -4.92
C GLY A 358 -5.05 17.53 -6.15
N LYS A 359 -3.85 16.92 -6.16
CA LYS A 359 -2.91 16.92 -7.29
C LYS A 359 -2.66 15.48 -7.71
N PRO A 360 -3.46 14.92 -8.62
CA PRO A 360 -3.27 13.56 -9.12
C PRO A 360 -1.88 13.40 -9.75
N ARG A 361 -1.34 12.19 -9.69
CA ARG A 361 -0.12 11.85 -10.44
C ARG A 361 -0.35 11.99 -11.93
N GLU A 362 0.63 12.53 -12.62
CA GLU A 362 0.63 12.56 -14.09
C GLU A 362 1.07 11.21 -14.69
N HIS A 363 1.89 10.46 -13.95
CA HIS A 363 2.37 9.14 -14.34
C HIS A 363 2.76 8.31 -13.12
N ILE A 364 2.83 7.00 -13.30
CA ILE A 364 3.46 6.04 -12.38
C ILE A 364 4.70 5.45 -13.04
N PHE A 365 5.60 4.92 -12.21
CA PHE A 365 6.80 4.23 -12.65
C PHE A 365 6.89 2.86 -11.99
N ILE A 366 7.02 1.81 -12.79
CA ILE A 366 7.15 0.42 -12.31
C ILE A 366 8.46 -0.15 -12.81
N GLN A 367 9.16 -0.85 -11.91
CA GLN A 367 10.41 -1.54 -12.20
C GLN A 367 10.40 -2.95 -11.64
N LEU A 368 10.99 -3.87 -12.39
CA LEU A 368 11.39 -5.19 -11.91
C LEU A 368 12.74 -5.53 -12.54
N ALA A 369 13.77 -5.63 -11.72
CA ALA A 369 15.13 -5.88 -12.17
C ALA A 369 15.60 -4.84 -13.20
N GLY A 370 16.05 -5.30 -14.38
CA GLY A 370 16.47 -4.45 -15.49
C GLY A 370 15.33 -3.97 -16.40
N MET A 371 14.09 -4.29 -16.08
CA MET A 371 12.90 -3.85 -16.83
C MET A 371 12.17 -2.76 -16.10
N TRP A 372 11.70 -1.75 -16.83
CA TRP A 372 10.83 -0.71 -16.27
C TRP A 372 9.92 -0.10 -17.33
N TYR A 373 8.89 0.54 -16.86
CA TYR A 373 8.04 1.40 -17.67
C TYR A 373 7.56 2.61 -16.90
N VAL A 374 7.17 3.64 -17.62
CA VAL A 374 6.35 4.74 -17.15
C VAL A 374 5.02 4.72 -17.91
N ARG A 375 3.91 4.98 -17.20
CA ARG A 375 2.60 5.11 -17.84
C ARG A 375 1.82 6.29 -17.29
N ASP A 376 0.99 6.89 -18.15
CA ASP A 376 -0.14 7.74 -17.75
C ASP A 376 -1.47 6.97 -17.93
N ALA A 377 -2.58 7.67 -17.86
CA ALA A 377 -3.90 7.03 -17.97
C ALA A 377 -4.13 6.31 -19.32
N ALA A 378 -3.52 6.78 -20.41
CA ALA A 378 -3.80 6.33 -21.76
C ALA A 378 -2.63 5.61 -22.45
N TRP A 379 -1.40 5.84 -22.00
CA TRP A 379 -0.20 5.37 -22.70
C TRP A 379 0.83 4.80 -21.71
N LYS A 380 1.61 3.81 -22.18
CA LYS A 380 2.72 3.22 -21.46
C LYS A 380 3.96 3.20 -22.34
N LEU A 381 5.13 3.59 -21.81
CA LEU A 381 6.43 3.55 -22.46
C LEU A 381 7.40 2.71 -21.63
N ASN A 382 7.96 1.66 -22.24
CA ASN A 382 8.94 0.81 -21.56
C ASN A 382 10.40 1.25 -21.80
N GLN A 383 11.35 0.59 -21.15
CA GLN A 383 12.78 0.86 -21.27
C GLN A 383 13.37 0.64 -22.68
N ALA A 384 12.69 -0.14 -23.53
CA ALA A 384 13.09 -0.34 -24.93
C ALA A 384 12.59 0.78 -25.86
N GLY A 385 11.85 1.77 -25.33
CA GLY A 385 11.22 2.83 -26.10
C GLY A 385 9.95 2.40 -26.85
N GLU A 386 9.38 1.24 -26.49
CA GLU A 386 8.13 0.76 -27.05
C GLU A 386 6.96 1.45 -26.35
N LEU A 387 6.07 2.04 -27.16
CA LEU A 387 4.86 2.72 -26.69
C LEU A 387 3.66 1.79 -26.86
N PHE A 388 2.82 1.74 -25.83
CA PHE A 388 1.58 0.95 -25.83
C PHE A 388 0.37 1.86 -25.61
N ASP A 389 -0.68 1.61 -26.40
CA ASP A 389 -2.03 2.16 -26.16
C ASP A 389 -2.73 1.33 -25.08
N MET A 390 -3.16 2.01 -24.02
CA MET A 390 -3.77 1.42 -22.85
C MET A 390 -5.30 1.50 -22.86
N SER A 391 -5.92 1.82 -23.99
CA SER A 391 -7.38 2.00 -24.09
C SER A 391 -8.19 0.74 -23.78
N ASN A 392 -7.59 -0.45 -23.92
CA ASN A 392 -8.19 -1.75 -23.59
C ASN A 392 -7.60 -2.37 -22.29
N ALA A 393 -6.80 -1.59 -21.53
CA ALA A 393 -6.31 -2.04 -20.21
C ALA A 393 -7.50 -2.24 -19.23
N PRO A 394 -7.39 -3.20 -18.32
CA PRO A 394 -6.24 -4.04 -18.02
C PRO A 394 -6.15 -5.34 -18.82
N PHE A 395 -6.92 -5.51 -19.87
CA PHE A 395 -7.04 -6.79 -20.57
C PHE A 395 -6.05 -6.94 -21.73
N GLU A 396 -5.65 -5.82 -22.35
CA GLU A 396 -4.74 -5.81 -23.47
C GLU A 396 -3.93 -4.51 -23.48
N GLU A 397 -2.65 -4.61 -23.82
CA GLU A 397 -1.76 -3.49 -24.07
C GLU A 397 -1.35 -3.53 -25.54
N LYS A 398 -1.79 -2.57 -26.33
CA LYS A 398 -1.58 -2.58 -27.78
C LYS A 398 -0.29 -1.85 -28.16
N LEU A 399 0.68 -2.59 -28.70
CA LEU A 399 1.92 -1.99 -29.20
C LEU A 399 1.64 -1.01 -30.35
N VAL A 400 2.17 0.19 -30.24
CA VAL A 400 2.09 1.24 -31.25
C VAL A 400 3.31 1.18 -32.17
N ALA A 401 3.07 1.20 -33.46
CA ALA A 401 4.16 1.19 -34.46
C ALA A 401 5.16 2.32 -34.20
N ALA A 402 6.45 2.03 -34.35
CA ALA A 402 7.52 3.00 -34.09
C ALA A 402 7.46 4.22 -35.02
N ASP A 403 7.00 4.02 -36.25
CA ASP A 403 6.84 5.03 -37.29
C ASP A 403 5.44 5.65 -37.36
N THR A 404 4.62 5.45 -36.32
CA THR A 404 3.25 5.99 -36.26
C THR A 404 3.21 7.48 -36.58
N LYS A 405 2.15 7.89 -37.29
CA LYS A 405 1.87 9.30 -37.60
C LYS A 405 0.77 9.86 -36.71
N ASP A 406 0.26 9.07 -35.77
CA ASP A 406 -0.75 9.56 -34.79
C ASP A 406 -0.14 10.63 -33.88
N PRO A 407 -0.67 11.88 -33.94
CA PRO A 407 -0.13 12.97 -33.12
C PRO A 407 -0.25 12.70 -31.62
N ALA A 408 -1.28 11.98 -31.16
CA ALA A 408 -1.47 11.66 -29.76
C ALA A 408 -0.39 10.68 -29.26
N ALA A 409 -0.09 9.65 -30.03
CA ALA A 409 0.97 8.69 -29.73
C ALA A 409 2.36 9.35 -29.73
N ILE A 410 2.64 10.24 -30.71
CA ILE A 410 3.90 10.98 -30.78
C ILE A 410 4.07 11.88 -29.54
N ALA A 411 3.03 12.63 -29.17
CA ALA A 411 3.04 13.48 -27.98
C ALA A 411 3.21 12.67 -26.70
N ALA A 412 2.54 11.52 -26.58
CA ALA A 412 2.65 10.63 -25.44
C ALA A 412 4.08 10.07 -25.30
N ARG A 413 4.68 9.58 -26.38
CA ARG A 413 6.07 9.10 -26.40
C ARG A 413 7.03 10.17 -25.89
N LYS A 414 6.91 11.41 -26.39
CA LYS A 414 7.76 12.52 -25.96
C LYS A 414 7.59 12.84 -24.47
N ARG A 415 6.36 12.88 -23.98
CA ARG A 415 6.04 13.19 -22.58
C ARG A 415 6.55 12.11 -21.62
N LEU A 416 6.27 10.83 -21.92
CA LEU A 416 6.69 9.72 -21.09
C LEU A 416 8.21 9.50 -21.14
N GLN A 417 8.86 9.75 -22.31
CA GLN A 417 10.31 9.73 -22.38
C GLN A 417 10.93 10.81 -21.50
N ALA A 418 10.39 12.03 -21.48
CA ALA A 418 10.87 13.09 -20.60
C ALA A 418 10.75 12.70 -19.10
N ALA A 419 9.69 11.98 -18.72
CA ALA A 419 9.56 11.45 -17.37
C ALA A 419 10.64 10.40 -17.04
N LEU A 420 10.93 9.47 -17.96
CA LEU A 420 12.02 8.49 -17.82
C LEU A 420 13.39 9.16 -17.72
N ASP A 421 13.64 10.17 -18.55
CA ASP A 421 14.91 10.93 -18.54
C ASP A 421 15.11 11.64 -17.19
N GLN A 422 14.05 12.22 -16.63
CA GLN A 422 14.08 12.85 -15.30
C GLN A 422 14.33 11.84 -14.18
N LEU A 423 13.69 10.67 -14.22
CA LEU A 423 13.86 9.61 -13.24
C LEU A 423 15.24 8.97 -13.32
N ASN A 424 15.77 8.81 -14.53
CA ASN A 424 17.06 8.19 -14.84
C ASN A 424 17.27 6.82 -14.15
N PRO A 425 16.37 5.84 -14.33
CA PRO A 425 16.46 4.56 -13.64
C PRO A 425 17.72 3.76 -14.01
N ALA A 426 18.24 3.92 -15.20
CA ALA A 426 19.49 3.29 -15.64
C ALA A 426 20.73 3.82 -14.90
N GLY A 427 20.69 5.04 -14.34
CA GLY A 427 21.74 5.62 -13.52
C GLY A 427 21.73 5.14 -12.06
N GLY A 428 20.71 4.37 -11.64
CA GLY A 428 20.61 3.79 -10.32
C GLY A 428 21.44 2.52 -10.12
N ILE A 429 21.16 1.78 -9.04
CA ILE A 429 21.80 0.51 -8.75
C ILE A 429 21.34 -0.52 -9.79
N LYS A 430 22.28 -1.15 -10.48
CA LYS A 430 21.98 -2.19 -11.48
C LYS A 430 21.76 -3.54 -10.80
N ASP A 431 20.81 -4.29 -11.34
CA ASP A 431 20.60 -5.68 -10.97
C ASP A 431 21.43 -6.59 -11.90
N ASP A 432 22.27 -7.46 -11.33
CA ASP A 432 23.12 -8.39 -12.06
C ASP A 432 22.43 -9.75 -12.30
N GLY A 433 21.16 -9.89 -11.89
CA GLY A 433 20.40 -11.14 -11.99
C GLY A 433 19.74 -11.36 -13.36
N ASP A 434 18.99 -12.45 -13.46
CA ASP A 434 18.20 -12.84 -14.65
C ASP A 434 16.91 -11.99 -14.83
N GLY A 435 16.79 -10.92 -14.07
CA GLY A 435 15.67 -9.99 -14.10
C GLY A 435 14.53 -10.31 -13.12
N THR A 436 14.49 -11.49 -12.53
CA THR A 436 13.42 -11.87 -11.59
C THR A 436 13.89 -12.12 -10.16
N GLY A 437 15.19 -12.25 -9.94
CA GLY A 437 15.79 -12.59 -8.65
C GLY A 437 15.50 -13.99 -8.14
N ARG A 438 14.58 -14.72 -8.80
CA ARG A 438 14.15 -16.04 -8.33
C ARG A 438 15.15 -17.15 -8.60
N HIS A 439 16.07 -16.95 -9.55
CA HIS A 439 16.97 -18.00 -10.07
C HIS A 439 18.45 -17.66 -9.97
N ALA A 440 18.82 -16.45 -9.56
CA ALA A 440 20.22 -16.04 -9.45
C ALA A 440 21.07 -16.95 -8.55
N ASN A 441 20.45 -17.61 -7.56
CA ASN A 441 21.13 -18.55 -6.65
C ASN A 441 21.08 -20.03 -7.09
N ARG A 442 20.40 -20.39 -8.18
CA ARG A 442 20.37 -21.79 -8.66
C ARG A 442 21.61 -22.19 -9.45
N LYS A 443 22.27 -21.24 -10.11
CA LYS A 443 23.49 -21.49 -10.89
C LYS A 443 24.75 -21.71 -10.09
N ASN A 444 24.75 -21.40 -8.78
CA ASN A 444 25.90 -21.59 -7.90
C ASN A 444 25.82 -22.87 -7.02
N LYS A 445 24.92 -23.78 -7.37
CA LYS A 445 24.75 -25.08 -6.66
C LYS A 445 24.90 -26.31 -7.57
N GLU A 446 25.45 -26.14 -8.79
CA GLU A 446 25.90 -27.23 -9.62
C GLU A 446 27.43 -27.30 -9.70
#